data_6e5517fc3801898883b86e03ca35370f
#
_entry.id   6e5517fc3801898883b86e03ca35370f
#
_cell.length_a   1.000
_cell.length_b   1.000
_cell.length_c   1.000
_cell.angle_alpha   90.00
_cell.angle_beta   90.00
_cell.angle_gamma   90.00
#
_symmetry.space_group_name_H-M   'P 1'
#
loop_
_entity.id
_entity.type
_entity.pdbx_description
1 polymer ?
#
loop_
_entity_poly.entity_id
_entity_poly.type
_entity_poly.pdbx_seq_one_letter_code
_entity_poly.pdbx_strand_id
1 'polypeptide(L)'
;MADDMKRAAVLLLLAACAAPAPDPRDTVVLRLDRIEAAADGRCYARTDPPMRTERVADLEVVRPARRDESGAVVEPRVVRSVMREVAVPITQGQRFEAVCPPDLSSALVKSLQRALSVRGLYDGFATGTYDTATQAAVQAVQRERGLDSGLLAVETAQGFGLAPVPRAPSP
;
A
#
# COMPACT_ATOMS: atom_id res chain seq x y z
N MET A 1 -48.13 29.17 50.71
CA MET A 1 -47.72 27.79 50.65
C MET A 1 -47.27 27.56 49.22
N ALA A 2 -46.00 27.73 49.03
CA ALA A 2 -45.34 27.72 47.75
C ALA A 2 -44.67 26.35 47.55
N ASP A 3 -45.02 25.65 46.51
CA ASP A 3 -44.35 24.39 46.10
C ASP A 3 -43.33 24.73 45.02
N ASP A 4 -42.09 24.64 45.43
CA ASP A 4 -40.89 24.90 44.60
C ASP A 4 -40.51 23.59 43.95
N MET A 5 -40.94 23.39 42.71
CA MET A 5 -40.67 22.18 41.95
C MET A 5 -39.37 22.39 41.13
N LYS A 6 -38.25 21.98 41.76
CA LYS A 6 -36.91 22.00 41.16
C LYS A 6 -36.86 21.15 39.87
N ARG A 7 -36.79 21.83 38.73
CA ARG A 7 -36.46 21.21 37.46
C ARG A 7 -34.97 20.90 37.38
N ALA A 8 -34.62 19.68 37.68
CA ALA A 8 -33.27 19.16 37.40
C ALA A 8 -33.09 18.97 35.91
N ALA A 9 -32.35 19.86 35.27
CA ALA A 9 -31.90 19.72 33.89
C ALA A 9 -30.76 18.69 33.85
N VAL A 10 -31.05 17.50 33.36
CA VAL A 10 -30.02 16.49 33.06
C VAL A 10 -29.33 16.89 31.77
N LEU A 11 -28.14 17.46 31.84
CA LEU A 11 -27.25 17.65 30.73
C LEU A 11 -26.66 16.28 30.35
N LEU A 12 -27.17 15.66 29.29
CA LEU A 12 -26.49 14.56 28.61
C LEU A 12 -25.29 15.11 27.87
N LEU A 13 -24.09 14.90 28.42
CA LEU A 13 -22.82 15.08 27.72
C LEU A 13 -22.68 13.93 26.71
N LEU A 14 -23.02 14.19 25.45
CA LEU A 14 -22.63 13.35 24.31
C LEU A 14 -21.11 13.50 24.13
N ALA A 15 -20.36 12.57 24.69
CA ALA A 15 -18.95 12.39 24.35
C ALA A 15 -18.87 11.89 22.91
N ALA A 16 -18.71 12.81 21.97
CA ALA A 16 -18.36 12.46 20.61
C ALA A 16 -16.96 11.84 20.64
N CYS A 17 -16.86 10.51 20.47
CA CYS A 17 -15.62 9.83 20.15
C CYS A 17 -15.16 10.35 18.79
N ALA A 18 -14.40 11.44 18.75
CA ALA A 18 -13.68 11.85 17.57
C ALA A 18 -12.61 10.78 17.31
N ALA A 19 -12.77 10.00 16.24
CA ALA A 19 -11.71 9.16 15.73
C ALA A 19 -10.47 10.05 15.49
N PRO A 20 -9.26 9.61 15.89
CA PRO A 20 -8.06 10.37 15.60
C PRO A 20 -7.95 10.60 14.11
N ALA A 21 -7.66 11.84 13.70
CA ALA A 21 -7.37 12.14 12.30
C ALA A 21 -6.17 11.29 11.86
N PRO A 22 -6.20 10.70 10.65
CA PRO A 22 -5.07 9.93 10.13
C PRO A 22 -3.84 10.82 10.11
N ASP A 23 -2.71 10.29 10.63
CA ASP A 23 -1.42 10.99 10.63
C ASP A 23 -1.05 11.29 9.16
N PRO A 24 -0.69 12.54 8.81
CA PRO A 24 -0.23 12.87 7.45
C PRO A 24 1.02 12.06 7.02
N ARG A 25 1.68 11.37 7.96
CA ARG A 25 2.75 10.39 7.68
C ARG A 25 2.23 9.02 7.23
N ASP A 26 0.95 8.72 7.46
CA ASP A 26 0.25 7.54 6.92
C ASP A 26 -0.23 7.76 5.47
N THR A 27 0.23 8.81 4.82
CA THR A 27 0.13 8.92 3.37
C THR A 27 0.99 7.80 2.80
N VAL A 28 0.41 6.61 2.66
CA VAL A 28 0.98 5.53 1.88
C VAL A 28 1.19 6.12 0.51
N VAL A 29 2.43 6.50 0.23
CA VAL A 29 2.86 6.86 -1.10
C VAL A 29 2.41 5.69 -1.97
N LEU A 30 1.40 5.95 -2.81
CA LEU A 30 0.99 4.99 -3.82
C LEU A 30 2.27 4.51 -4.46
N ARG A 31 2.58 3.22 -4.35
CA ARG A 31 3.75 2.63 -5.00
C ARG A 31 3.48 2.49 -6.49
N LEU A 32 3.04 3.59 -7.12
CA LEU A 32 2.89 3.72 -8.57
C LEU A 32 4.24 3.57 -9.27
N ASP A 33 5.34 3.81 -8.54
CA ASP A 33 6.72 3.50 -8.93
C ASP A 33 6.93 1.99 -9.23
N ARG A 34 6.01 1.12 -8.80
CA ARG A 34 6.02 -0.32 -9.09
C ARG A 34 5.26 -0.69 -10.36
N ILE A 35 4.68 0.28 -11.05
CA ILE A 35 4.01 0.09 -12.34
C ILE A 35 4.97 0.46 -13.46
N GLU A 36 5.29 -0.50 -14.30
CA GLU A 36 6.19 -0.37 -15.44
C GLU A 36 5.37 -0.22 -16.72
N ALA A 37 5.58 0.88 -17.45
CA ALA A 37 5.01 1.06 -18.78
C ALA A 37 5.79 0.25 -19.81
N ALA A 38 5.10 -0.55 -20.59
CA ALA A 38 5.68 -1.31 -21.69
C ALA A 38 5.65 -0.51 -23.00
N ALA A 39 6.43 -0.94 -23.99
CA ALA A 39 6.53 -0.27 -25.30
C ALA A 39 5.19 -0.27 -26.07
N ASP A 40 4.28 -1.19 -25.77
CA ASP A 40 2.94 -1.29 -26.33
C ASP A 40 1.91 -0.35 -25.67
N GLY A 41 2.36 0.51 -24.74
CA GLY A 41 1.52 1.46 -24.01
C GLY A 41 0.73 0.83 -22.85
N ARG A 42 0.86 -0.46 -22.58
CA ARG A 42 0.27 -1.12 -21.43
C ARG A 42 1.16 -0.98 -20.20
N CYS A 43 0.55 -1.05 -19.05
CA CYS A 43 1.24 -0.97 -17.77
C CYS A 43 1.17 -2.31 -17.03
N TYR A 44 2.27 -2.69 -16.41
CA TYR A 44 2.39 -3.95 -15.68
C TYR A 44 2.91 -3.70 -14.28
N ALA A 45 2.43 -4.51 -13.34
CA ALA A 45 2.92 -4.53 -11.98
C ALA A 45 3.18 -5.97 -11.53
N ARG A 46 3.80 -6.12 -10.35
CA ARG A 46 3.96 -7.40 -9.68
C ARG A 46 3.35 -7.35 -8.29
N THR A 47 2.81 -8.50 -7.85
CA THR A 47 2.43 -8.66 -6.45
C THR A 47 3.68 -8.65 -5.57
N ASP A 48 3.50 -8.31 -4.28
CA ASP A 48 4.58 -8.52 -3.33
C ASP A 48 4.85 -10.03 -3.20
N PRO A 49 6.12 -10.46 -3.29
CA PRO A 49 6.44 -11.86 -3.13
C PRO A 49 6.23 -12.27 -1.66
N PRO A 50 5.81 -13.51 -1.42
CA PRO A 50 5.86 -14.05 -0.06
C PRO A 50 7.30 -14.07 0.43
N MET A 51 7.52 -13.67 1.68
CA MET A 51 8.84 -13.55 2.30
C MET A 51 9.05 -14.70 3.28
N ARG A 52 10.28 -15.19 3.38
CA ARG A 52 10.71 -16.08 4.47
C ARG A 52 11.87 -15.44 5.23
N THR A 53 11.99 -15.76 6.50
CA THR A 53 13.15 -15.36 7.31
C THR A 53 14.24 -16.39 7.18
N GLU A 54 15.44 -15.94 6.82
CA GLU A 54 16.65 -16.76 6.82
C GLU A 54 17.69 -16.18 7.78
N ARG A 55 18.49 -17.07 8.40
CA ARG A 55 19.64 -16.68 9.19
C ARG A 55 20.87 -16.72 8.31
N VAL A 56 21.48 -15.57 8.10
CA VAL A 56 22.72 -15.46 7.34
C VAL A 56 23.86 -15.00 8.24
N ALA A 57 25.06 -15.51 7.97
CA ALA A 57 26.25 -15.02 8.63
C ALA A 57 26.62 -13.64 8.04
N ASP A 58 26.79 -12.66 8.89
CA ASP A 58 27.24 -11.32 8.54
C ASP A 58 28.53 -10.98 9.30
N LEU A 59 29.33 -10.05 8.78
CA LEU A 59 30.57 -9.61 9.41
C LEU A 59 30.38 -8.21 10.00
N GLU A 60 30.33 -8.14 11.32
CA GLU A 60 30.30 -6.89 12.05
C GLU A 60 31.73 -6.39 12.29
N VAL A 61 32.02 -5.14 11.90
CA VAL A 61 33.32 -4.52 12.19
C VAL A 61 33.33 -4.09 13.65
N VAL A 62 34.10 -4.79 14.47
CA VAL A 62 34.30 -4.51 15.90
C VAL A 62 35.30 -3.36 16.09
N ARG A 63 36.33 -3.32 15.25
CA ARG A 63 37.31 -2.24 15.21
C ARG A 63 37.63 -1.90 13.77
N PRO A 64 37.48 -0.63 13.37
CA PRO A 64 37.87 -0.20 12.02
C PRO A 64 39.40 -0.28 11.84
N ALA A 65 39.84 -0.41 10.60
CA ALA A 65 41.27 -0.31 10.27
C ALA A 65 41.82 1.07 10.61
N ARG A 66 42.99 1.13 11.21
CA ARG A 66 43.73 2.38 11.42
C ARG A 66 44.75 2.58 10.29
N ARG A 67 44.79 3.78 9.76
CA ARG A 67 45.75 4.18 8.71
C ARG A 67 46.67 5.27 9.25
N ASP A 68 47.89 5.29 8.75
CA ASP A 68 48.83 6.39 9.01
C ASP A 68 48.59 7.59 8.07
N GLU A 69 49.40 8.62 8.20
CA GLU A 69 49.32 9.85 7.39
C GLU A 69 49.55 9.61 5.89
N SER A 70 50.22 8.51 5.53
CA SER A 70 50.42 8.09 4.15
C SER A 70 49.24 7.30 3.58
N GLY A 71 48.25 6.95 4.40
CA GLY A 71 47.11 6.10 4.06
C GLY A 71 47.39 4.61 4.16
N ALA A 72 48.61 4.19 4.59
CA ALA A 72 48.90 2.78 4.80
C ALA A 72 48.20 2.23 6.02
N VAL A 73 47.70 0.96 5.95
CA VAL A 73 47.02 0.29 7.06
C VAL A 73 48.05 -0.13 8.10
N VAL A 74 48.07 0.55 9.27
CA VAL A 74 48.92 0.23 10.41
C VAL A 74 48.30 -0.77 11.39
N GLU A 75 46.96 -0.77 11.45
CA GLU A 75 46.19 -1.80 12.17
C GLU A 75 45.06 -2.30 11.29
N PRO A 76 44.95 -3.64 11.05
CA PRO A 76 43.86 -4.17 10.27
C PRO A 76 42.52 -4.07 11.01
N ARG A 77 41.43 -4.03 10.25
CA ARG A 77 40.10 -4.12 10.84
C ARG A 77 39.90 -5.45 11.57
N VAL A 78 39.24 -5.41 12.71
CA VAL A 78 38.80 -6.62 13.43
C VAL A 78 37.32 -6.80 13.16
N VAL A 79 36.95 -7.97 12.68
CA VAL A 79 35.57 -8.34 12.39
C VAL A 79 35.16 -9.54 13.25
N ARG A 80 33.88 -9.61 13.55
CA ARG A 80 33.27 -10.75 14.22
C ARG A 80 32.12 -11.27 13.35
N SER A 81 31.98 -12.59 13.26
CA SER A 81 30.81 -13.19 12.62
C SER A 81 29.60 -13.09 13.55
N VAL A 82 28.49 -12.59 13.05
CA VAL A 82 27.19 -12.52 13.73
C VAL A 82 26.13 -13.17 12.86
N MET A 83 25.16 -13.82 13.49
CA MET A 83 23.99 -14.32 12.75
C MET A 83 22.94 -13.23 12.71
N ARG A 84 22.50 -12.89 11.52
CA ARG A 84 21.47 -11.88 11.30
C ARG A 84 20.26 -12.52 10.60
N GLU A 85 19.07 -12.18 11.06
CA GLU A 85 17.84 -12.60 10.39
C GLU A 85 17.52 -11.59 9.28
N VAL A 86 17.37 -12.10 8.06
CA VAL A 86 17.00 -11.31 6.88
C VAL A 86 15.75 -11.89 6.22
N ALA A 87 14.87 -11.02 5.76
CA ALA A 87 13.72 -11.43 4.98
C ALA A 87 14.14 -11.59 3.52
N VAL A 88 13.95 -12.78 2.97
CA VAL A 88 14.25 -13.10 1.56
C VAL A 88 12.98 -13.48 0.81
N PRO A 89 12.80 -13.06 -0.46
CA PRO A 89 11.64 -13.44 -1.24
C PRO A 89 11.70 -14.93 -1.63
N ILE A 90 10.56 -15.62 -1.52
CA ILE A 90 10.44 -17.02 -1.96
C ILE A 90 10.31 -17.11 -3.48
N THR A 91 9.62 -16.12 -4.07
CA THR A 91 9.36 -16.02 -5.53
C THR A 91 9.49 -14.57 -5.99
N GLN A 92 9.38 -14.33 -7.29
CA GLN A 92 9.40 -12.97 -7.85
C GLN A 92 8.05 -12.23 -7.77
N GLY A 93 7.01 -12.84 -7.23
CA GLY A 93 5.65 -12.33 -7.28
C GLY A 93 4.98 -12.52 -8.66
N GLN A 94 3.67 -12.42 -8.69
CA GLN A 94 2.87 -12.58 -9.90
C GLN A 94 2.86 -11.27 -10.70
N ARG A 95 3.16 -11.33 -12.02
CA ARG A 95 3.02 -10.19 -12.93
C ARG A 95 1.58 -10.10 -13.43
N PHE A 96 1.03 -8.90 -13.47
CA PHE A 96 -0.32 -8.63 -13.98
C PHE A 96 -0.36 -7.28 -14.71
N GLU A 97 -1.34 -7.11 -15.60
CA GLU A 97 -1.60 -5.83 -16.27
C GLU A 97 -2.35 -4.90 -15.31
N ALA A 98 -1.77 -3.73 -15.04
CA ALA A 98 -2.30 -2.73 -14.15
C ALA A 98 -2.84 -1.53 -14.92
N VAL A 99 -3.81 -0.84 -14.36
CA VAL A 99 -4.24 0.47 -14.90
C VAL A 99 -3.07 1.44 -14.81
N CYS A 100 -2.74 2.08 -15.93
CA CYS A 100 -1.63 3.04 -15.97
C CYS A 100 -1.89 4.24 -15.04
N PRO A 101 -0.86 4.75 -14.35
CA PRO A 101 -1.03 5.90 -13.45
C PRO A 101 -1.73 7.12 -14.07
N PRO A 102 -1.47 7.51 -15.33
CA PRO A 102 -2.19 8.62 -15.98
C PRO A 102 -3.69 8.36 -16.15
N ASP A 103 -4.10 7.08 -16.25
CA ASP A 103 -5.50 6.69 -16.46
C ASP A 103 -6.28 6.64 -15.14
N LEU A 104 -5.61 6.64 -13.98
CA LEU A 104 -6.22 6.73 -12.66
C LEU A 104 -6.75 8.14 -12.38
N SER A 105 -7.59 8.65 -13.28
CA SER A 105 -8.23 9.96 -13.11
C SER A 105 -9.10 10.00 -11.85
N SER A 106 -9.30 11.19 -11.27
CA SER A 106 -10.21 11.38 -10.13
C SER A 106 -11.62 10.87 -10.43
N ALA A 107 -12.10 11.00 -11.66
CA ALA A 107 -13.41 10.49 -12.07
C ALA A 107 -13.47 8.97 -12.04
N LEU A 108 -12.44 8.28 -12.57
CA LEU A 108 -12.34 6.82 -12.53
C LEU A 108 -12.27 6.33 -11.09
N VAL A 109 -11.42 6.95 -10.25
CA VAL A 109 -11.27 6.57 -8.84
C VAL A 109 -12.58 6.77 -8.07
N LYS A 110 -13.30 7.87 -8.28
CA LYS A 110 -14.64 8.06 -7.67
C LYS A 110 -15.63 6.96 -8.07
N SER A 111 -15.63 6.55 -9.32
CA SER A 111 -16.49 5.47 -9.81
C SER A 111 -16.11 4.13 -9.21
N LEU A 112 -14.81 3.85 -9.07
CA LEU A 112 -14.28 2.68 -8.40
C LEU A 112 -14.70 2.65 -6.92
N GLN A 113 -14.50 3.74 -6.18
CA GLN A 113 -14.87 3.85 -4.77
C GLN A 113 -16.37 3.59 -4.56
N ARG A 114 -17.23 4.13 -5.42
CA ARG A 114 -18.68 3.84 -5.40
C ARG A 114 -18.98 2.37 -5.66
N ALA A 115 -18.33 1.77 -6.66
CA ALA A 115 -18.51 0.36 -6.98
C ALA A 115 -18.04 -0.59 -5.86
N LEU A 116 -16.97 -0.22 -5.15
CA LEU A 116 -16.48 -0.91 -3.96
C LEU A 116 -17.43 -0.74 -2.77
N SER A 117 -17.97 0.47 -2.57
CA SER A 117 -18.94 0.75 -1.50
C SER A 117 -20.24 -0.05 -1.66
N VAL A 118 -20.78 -0.16 -2.88
CA VAL A 118 -21.96 -1.00 -3.17
C VAL A 118 -21.72 -2.47 -2.82
N ARG A 119 -20.47 -2.93 -2.83
CA ARG A 119 -20.07 -4.28 -2.44
C ARG A 119 -19.74 -4.42 -0.95
N GLY A 120 -19.85 -3.35 -0.17
CA GLY A 120 -19.51 -3.33 1.27
C GLY A 120 -18.01 -3.42 1.56
N LEU A 121 -17.17 -3.12 0.58
CA LEU A 121 -15.70 -3.19 0.70
C LEU A 121 -15.04 -1.84 0.90
N TYR A 122 -15.80 -0.76 0.85
CA TYR A 122 -15.33 0.61 1.03
C TYR A 122 -16.37 1.45 1.77
N ASP A 123 -16.03 1.92 2.97
CA ASP A 123 -16.95 2.70 3.82
C ASP A 123 -16.70 4.22 3.74
N GLY A 124 -15.69 4.64 2.96
CA GLY A 124 -15.32 6.05 2.80
C GLY A 124 -16.17 6.80 1.79
N PHE A 125 -16.01 8.13 1.78
CA PHE A 125 -16.57 8.97 0.73
C PHE A 125 -15.81 8.77 -0.60
N ALA A 126 -16.54 8.85 -1.72
CA ALA A 126 -15.92 8.78 -3.05
C ALA A 126 -15.15 10.08 -3.36
N THR A 127 -13.94 10.20 -2.81
CA THR A 127 -13.08 11.38 -2.91
C THR A 127 -12.45 11.56 -4.29
N GLY A 128 -12.21 10.44 -4.99
CA GLY A 128 -11.44 10.41 -6.24
C GLY A 128 -9.93 10.37 -6.02
N THR A 129 -9.49 10.19 -4.78
CA THR A 129 -8.08 9.92 -4.44
C THR A 129 -7.91 8.42 -4.23
N TYR A 130 -6.91 7.84 -4.88
CA TYR A 130 -6.59 6.42 -4.72
C TYR A 130 -5.75 6.24 -3.45
N ASP A 131 -6.40 6.36 -2.30
CA ASP A 131 -5.82 6.31 -0.96
C ASP A 131 -5.64 4.88 -0.44
N THR A 132 -5.08 4.74 0.76
CA THR A 132 -4.85 3.45 1.42
C THR A 132 -6.14 2.64 1.60
N ALA A 133 -7.25 3.31 1.92
CA ALA A 133 -8.54 2.64 2.08
C ALA A 133 -9.04 2.09 0.75
N THR A 134 -8.89 2.85 -0.33
CA THR A 134 -9.20 2.40 -1.71
C THR A 134 -8.30 1.23 -2.12
N GLN A 135 -7.00 1.29 -1.82
CA GLN A 135 -6.05 0.19 -2.11
C GLN A 135 -6.44 -1.09 -1.36
N ALA A 136 -6.76 -0.99 -0.07
CA ALA A 136 -7.17 -2.13 0.74
C ALA A 136 -8.47 -2.78 0.19
N ALA A 137 -9.44 -1.96 -0.22
CA ALA A 137 -10.67 -2.43 -0.82
C ALA A 137 -10.45 -3.12 -2.18
N VAL A 138 -9.57 -2.55 -3.03
CA VAL A 138 -9.15 -3.18 -4.30
C VAL A 138 -8.46 -4.49 -4.04
N GLN A 139 -7.53 -4.53 -3.09
CA GLN A 139 -6.81 -5.75 -2.71
C GLN A 139 -7.77 -6.85 -2.24
N ALA A 140 -8.79 -6.51 -1.46
CA ALA A 140 -9.79 -7.47 -1.01
C ALA A 140 -10.51 -8.14 -2.19
N VAL A 141 -10.99 -7.35 -3.16
CA VAL A 141 -11.63 -7.88 -4.39
C VAL A 141 -10.67 -8.75 -5.21
N GLN A 142 -9.43 -8.29 -5.35
CA GLN A 142 -8.44 -8.97 -6.18
C GLN A 142 -7.97 -10.29 -5.56
N ARG A 143 -7.90 -10.38 -4.23
CA ARG A 143 -7.59 -11.62 -3.49
C ARG A 143 -8.59 -12.74 -3.76
N GLU A 144 -9.87 -12.42 -3.91
CA GLU A 144 -10.91 -13.40 -4.26
C GLU A 144 -10.61 -14.07 -5.62
N ARG A 145 -9.84 -13.41 -6.48
CA ARG A 145 -9.40 -13.88 -7.80
C ARG A 145 -7.95 -14.37 -7.81
N GLY A 146 -7.33 -14.51 -6.64
CA GLY A 146 -5.95 -14.97 -6.50
C GLY A 146 -4.87 -13.91 -6.75
N LEU A 147 -5.25 -12.62 -6.85
CA LEU A 147 -4.31 -11.52 -7.06
C LEU A 147 -4.15 -10.69 -5.77
N ASP A 148 -3.08 -10.90 -5.03
CA ASP A 148 -2.79 -10.15 -3.79
C ASP A 148 -2.06 -8.84 -4.10
N SER A 149 -2.80 -7.82 -4.50
CA SER A 149 -2.27 -6.49 -4.81
C SER A 149 -3.31 -5.40 -4.56
N GLY A 150 -2.87 -4.28 -3.99
CA GLY A 150 -3.66 -3.06 -3.90
C GLY A 150 -3.54 -2.17 -5.14
N LEU A 151 -2.73 -2.51 -6.14
CA LEU A 151 -2.68 -1.84 -7.43
C LEU A 151 -3.82 -2.35 -8.31
N LEU A 152 -4.57 -1.44 -8.94
CA LEU A 152 -5.75 -1.82 -9.72
C LEU A 152 -5.36 -2.56 -11.00
N ALA A 153 -5.71 -3.84 -11.07
CA ALA A 153 -5.57 -4.62 -12.30
C ALA A 153 -6.60 -4.17 -13.35
N VAL A 154 -6.20 -4.18 -14.62
CA VAL A 154 -7.08 -3.87 -15.77
C VAL A 154 -8.29 -4.80 -15.77
N GLU A 155 -8.09 -6.09 -15.55
CA GLU A 155 -9.18 -7.07 -15.45
C GLU A 155 -10.19 -6.73 -14.36
N THR A 156 -9.71 -6.26 -13.20
CA THR A 156 -10.59 -5.82 -12.12
C THR A 156 -11.37 -4.56 -12.49
N ALA A 157 -10.71 -3.57 -13.11
CA ALA A 157 -11.37 -2.37 -13.61
C ALA A 157 -12.43 -2.70 -14.68
N GLN A 158 -12.16 -3.63 -15.59
CA GLN A 158 -13.12 -4.13 -16.56
C GLN A 158 -14.31 -4.83 -15.90
N GLY A 159 -14.05 -5.64 -14.87
CA GLY A 159 -15.12 -6.30 -14.09
C GLY A 159 -16.05 -5.32 -13.36
N PHE A 160 -15.60 -4.09 -13.12
CA PHE A 160 -16.42 -2.97 -12.63
C PHE A 160 -17.01 -2.11 -13.76
N GLY A 161 -16.69 -2.39 -15.03
CA GLY A 161 -17.08 -1.58 -16.16
C GLY A 161 -16.35 -0.23 -16.26
N LEU A 162 -15.17 -0.10 -15.62
CA LEU A 162 -14.42 1.14 -15.50
C LEU A 162 -13.28 1.29 -16.52
N ALA A 163 -12.90 0.22 -17.18
CA ALA A 163 -11.88 0.25 -18.22
C ALA A 163 -12.45 -0.32 -19.54
N PRO A 164 -12.06 0.25 -20.70
CA PRO A 164 -12.48 -0.30 -21.98
C PRO A 164 -11.92 -1.71 -22.15
N VAL A 165 -12.74 -2.62 -22.64
CA VAL A 165 -12.28 -3.93 -23.13
C VAL A 165 -11.55 -3.67 -24.45
N PRO A 166 -10.28 -4.07 -24.61
CA PRO A 166 -9.58 -3.94 -25.88
C PRO A 166 -10.39 -4.64 -26.98
N ARG A 167 -10.80 -3.91 -28.02
CA ARG A 167 -11.36 -4.56 -29.20
C ARG A 167 -10.22 -5.25 -29.93
N ALA A 168 -10.41 -6.52 -30.28
CA ALA A 168 -9.52 -7.16 -31.23
C ALA A 168 -9.44 -6.29 -32.47
N PRO A 169 -8.24 -6.12 -33.07
CA PRO A 169 -8.14 -5.44 -34.36
C PRO A 169 -9.09 -6.13 -35.36
N SER A 170 -9.91 -5.34 -36.02
CA SER A 170 -10.78 -5.86 -37.10
C SER A 170 -9.90 -6.43 -38.19
N PRO A 171 -10.23 -7.60 -38.78
CA PRO A 171 -9.45 -8.25 -39.78
C PRO A 171 -9.32 -7.42 -41.07
#